data_4ef7cb46db1fdaab7f7c3e73b51b4090
#
_entry.id   4ef7cb46db1fdaab7f7c3e73b51b4090
#
_cell.length_a   1.000
_cell.length_b   1.000
_cell.length_c   1.000
_cell.angle_alpha   90.00
_cell.angle_beta   90.00
_cell.angle_gamma   90.00
#
_symmetry.space_group_name_H-M   'P 1'
#
loop_
_entity.id
_entity.type
_entity.pdbx_description
1 polymer ?
#
loop_
_entity_poly.entity_id
_entity_poly.type
_entity_poly.pdbx_seq_one_letter_code
_entity_poly.pdbx_strand_id
1 'polypeptide(L)'
;MKAKKTVELKRYPETAAEKSCDQPIECVFEGMSERLMRIQRDLLMPAFIFEQEKIQNTITFFGASRIKPEEVAKKAYEDAKKRGGRGSKAQLEAAKMAYEMSKYYTCAEELARRLQEWSNCLDLPEDKKFYIMTG
;
A
#
# COMPACT_ATOMS: atom_id res chain seq x y z
N MET A 1 -54.80 -3.43 -5.92
CA MET A 1 -53.52 -3.00 -6.53
C MET A 1 -52.64 -2.35 -5.44
N LYS A 2 -51.56 -3.01 -5.00
CA LYS A 2 -50.65 -2.49 -3.98
C LYS A 2 -49.59 -1.65 -4.67
N ALA A 3 -49.52 -0.38 -4.31
CA ALA A 3 -48.46 0.53 -4.80
C ALA A 3 -47.10 0.02 -4.40
N LYS A 4 -46.20 -0.12 -5.38
CA LYS A 4 -44.75 -0.41 -5.14
C LYS A 4 -44.12 0.79 -4.45
N LYS A 5 -43.65 0.64 -3.21
CA LYS A 5 -42.78 1.60 -2.56
C LYS A 5 -41.46 1.68 -3.34
N THR A 6 -41.25 2.79 -3.98
CA THR A 6 -39.95 3.13 -4.58
C THR A 6 -38.97 3.36 -3.42
N VAL A 7 -37.93 2.57 -3.32
CA VAL A 7 -36.85 2.75 -2.36
C VAL A 7 -35.95 3.84 -2.92
N GLU A 8 -36.00 5.02 -2.29
CA GLU A 8 -35.02 6.07 -2.57
C GLU A 8 -33.64 5.61 -2.04
N LEU A 9 -32.77 5.27 -2.95
CA LEU A 9 -31.37 5.03 -2.65
C LEU A 9 -30.73 6.38 -2.27
N LYS A 10 -30.24 6.49 -1.04
CA LYS A 10 -29.43 7.65 -0.60
C LYS A 10 -28.23 7.79 -1.54
N ARG A 11 -28.20 8.84 -2.34
CA ARG A 11 -27.05 9.20 -3.16
C ARG A 11 -25.91 9.64 -2.24
N TYR A 12 -24.74 9.13 -2.48
CA TYR A 12 -23.51 9.69 -1.93
C TYR A 12 -23.31 11.10 -2.50
N PRO A 13 -22.66 12.02 -1.76
CA PRO A 13 -22.41 13.36 -2.28
C PRO A 13 -21.64 13.28 -3.60
N GLU A 14 -22.21 13.94 -4.61
CA GLU A 14 -21.65 13.96 -5.96
C GLU A 14 -20.26 14.58 -5.95
N THR A 15 -19.32 13.90 -6.61
CA THR A 15 -17.99 14.47 -6.86
C THR A 15 -18.09 15.62 -7.87
N ALA A 16 -17.07 16.48 -7.92
CA ALA A 16 -17.05 17.60 -8.86
C ALA A 16 -17.19 17.18 -10.33
N ALA A 17 -16.80 15.95 -10.67
CA ALA A 17 -16.95 15.36 -12.00
C ALA A 17 -18.40 14.92 -12.30
N GLU A 18 -19.15 14.49 -11.27
CA GLU A 18 -20.54 14.08 -11.41
C GLU A 18 -21.49 15.28 -11.59
N LYS A 19 -21.14 16.45 -11.03
CA LYS A 19 -21.93 17.69 -11.16
C LYS A 19 -21.91 18.28 -12.55
N SER A 20 -21.00 17.88 -13.42
CA SER A 20 -20.91 18.36 -14.80
C SER A 20 -21.67 17.49 -15.80
N CYS A 21 -22.32 16.43 -15.37
CA CYS A 21 -22.91 15.43 -16.25
C CYS A 21 -24.44 15.57 -16.23
N ASP A 22 -24.99 16.39 -17.13
CA ASP A 22 -26.40 16.36 -17.56
C ASP A 22 -26.67 15.12 -18.45
N GLN A 23 -25.97 14.02 -18.22
CA GLN A 23 -26.01 12.85 -19.08
C GLN A 23 -27.03 11.81 -18.61
N PRO A 24 -27.68 11.09 -19.53
CA PRO A 24 -28.68 10.10 -19.20
C PRO A 24 -28.08 8.95 -18.39
N ILE A 25 -28.95 8.26 -17.63
CA ILE A 25 -28.64 7.15 -16.73
C ILE A 25 -27.72 6.08 -17.36
N GLU A 26 -27.77 5.90 -18.67
CA GLU A 26 -26.93 4.98 -19.45
C GLU A 26 -25.42 5.31 -19.30
N CYS A 27 -25.06 6.58 -19.24
CA CYS A 27 -23.67 7.01 -19.02
C CYS A 27 -23.15 6.68 -17.62
N VAL A 28 -24.04 6.68 -16.62
CA VAL A 28 -23.69 6.30 -15.24
C VAL A 28 -23.41 4.79 -15.18
N PHE A 29 -24.16 4.00 -15.95
CA PHE A 29 -23.94 2.54 -16.04
C PHE A 29 -22.67 2.20 -16.81
N GLU A 30 -22.31 2.91 -17.88
CA GLU A 30 -21.04 2.70 -18.58
C GLU A 30 -19.83 3.02 -17.69
N GLY A 31 -19.82 4.16 -17.02
CA GLY A 31 -18.75 4.50 -16.08
C GLY A 31 -18.67 3.56 -14.86
N MET A 32 -19.82 3.05 -14.41
CA MET A 32 -19.88 2.09 -13.30
C MET A 32 -19.40 0.71 -13.75
N SER A 33 -19.69 0.31 -14.99
CA SER A 33 -19.19 -0.93 -15.59
C SER A 33 -17.66 -0.93 -15.70
N GLU A 34 -17.06 0.14 -16.20
CA GLU A 34 -15.59 0.28 -16.24
C GLU A 34 -14.95 0.27 -14.86
N ARG A 35 -15.58 0.91 -13.88
CA ARG A 35 -15.09 0.91 -12.50
C ARG A 35 -15.14 -0.49 -11.87
N LEU A 36 -16.22 -1.22 -12.08
CA LEU A 36 -16.36 -2.60 -11.62
C LEU A 36 -15.33 -3.51 -12.29
N MET A 37 -15.11 -3.36 -13.60
CA MET A 37 -14.10 -4.13 -14.32
C MET A 37 -12.68 -3.83 -13.81
N ARG A 38 -12.38 -2.57 -13.49
CA ARG A 38 -11.09 -2.22 -12.86
C ARG A 38 -10.93 -2.85 -11.49
N ILE A 39 -11.94 -2.77 -10.64
CA ILE A 39 -11.92 -3.39 -9.31
C ILE A 39 -11.75 -4.91 -9.42
N GLN A 40 -12.48 -5.55 -10.32
CA GLN A 40 -12.34 -6.99 -10.56
C GLN A 40 -10.93 -7.34 -11.06
N ARG A 41 -10.40 -6.57 -11.99
CA ARG A 41 -9.03 -6.77 -12.49
C ARG A 41 -8.00 -6.60 -11.38
N ASP A 42 -8.10 -5.54 -10.57
CA ASP A 42 -7.17 -5.26 -9.48
C ASP A 42 -7.21 -6.35 -8.41
N LEU A 43 -8.33 -7.03 -8.24
CA LEU A 43 -8.48 -8.17 -7.33
C LEU A 43 -7.96 -9.49 -7.96
N LEU A 44 -8.29 -9.74 -9.23
CA LEU A 44 -8.01 -11.03 -9.88
C LEU A 44 -6.59 -11.12 -10.44
N MET A 45 -6.00 -9.99 -10.87
CA MET A 45 -4.65 -10.00 -11.46
C MET A 45 -3.58 -10.52 -10.50
N PRO A 46 -3.52 -10.09 -9.22
CA PRO A 46 -2.55 -10.67 -8.29
C PRO A 46 -2.75 -12.17 -8.08
N ALA A 47 -3.99 -12.63 -7.96
CA ALA A 47 -4.30 -14.05 -7.80
C ALA A 47 -3.86 -14.86 -9.04
N PHE A 48 -4.13 -14.34 -10.23
CA PHE A 48 -3.68 -14.95 -11.48
C PHE A 48 -2.16 -15.03 -11.59
N ILE A 49 -1.44 -13.95 -11.23
CA ILE A 49 0.02 -13.93 -11.23
C ILE A 49 0.57 -14.95 -10.24
N PHE A 50 0.02 -15.04 -9.02
CA PHE A 50 0.43 -16.02 -8.03
C PHE A 50 0.24 -17.46 -8.52
N GLU A 51 -0.85 -17.72 -9.22
CA GLU A 51 -1.12 -19.03 -9.83
C GLU A 51 -0.11 -19.35 -10.95
N GLN A 52 0.18 -18.38 -11.85
CA GLN A 52 1.15 -18.56 -12.93
C GLN A 52 2.57 -18.80 -12.39
N GLU A 53 2.97 -18.05 -11.38
CA GLU A 53 4.29 -18.16 -10.75
C GLU A 53 4.34 -19.27 -9.69
N LYS A 54 3.23 -20.01 -9.49
CA LYS A 54 3.09 -21.09 -8.49
C LYS A 54 3.40 -20.63 -7.05
N ILE A 55 3.09 -19.38 -6.73
CA ILE A 55 3.27 -18.81 -5.40
C ILE A 55 2.07 -19.15 -4.54
N GLN A 56 2.21 -20.06 -3.58
CA GLN A 56 1.14 -20.45 -2.67
C GLN A 56 1.27 -19.78 -1.30
N ASN A 57 2.49 -19.56 -0.83
CA ASN A 57 2.75 -19.04 0.50
C ASN A 57 3.56 -17.76 0.43
N THR A 58 3.06 -16.73 1.09
CA THR A 58 3.75 -15.44 1.18
C THR A 58 3.89 -14.99 2.64
N ILE A 59 5.01 -14.36 2.96
CA ILE A 59 5.20 -13.61 4.21
C ILE A 59 5.32 -12.15 3.84
N THR A 60 4.32 -11.35 4.21
CA THR A 60 4.26 -9.94 3.84
C THR A 60 4.73 -9.06 4.99
N PHE A 61 5.76 -8.24 4.73
CA PHE A 61 6.18 -7.19 5.62
C PHE A 61 5.31 -5.96 5.39
N PHE A 62 4.52 -5.63 6.40
CA PHE A 62 3.69 -4.44 6.40
C PHE A 62 4.28 -3.42 7.38
N GLY A 63 4.70 -2.27 6.91
CA GLY A 63 5.36 -1.30 7.75
C GLY A 63 5.08 0.15 7.37
N ALA A 64 5.52 1.06 8.24
CA ALA A 64 5.38 2.49 8.01
C ALA A 64 6.35 2.96 6.91
N SER A 65 5.83 3.42 5.78
CA SER A 65 6.60 4.01 4.67
C SER A 65 7.46 5.24 5.08
N ARG A 66 7.23 5.75 6.29
CA ARG A 66 7.97 6.90 6.85
C ARG A 66 9.35 6.53 7.39
N ILE A 67 9.58 5.26 7.74
CA ILE A 67 10.89 4.80 8.21
C ILE A 67 11.79 4.65 6.99
N LYS A 68 12.92 5.35 7.01
CA LYS A 68 13.88 5.37 5.91
C LYS A 68 15.15 4.59 6.29
N PRO A 69 15.93 4.13 5.31
CA PRO A 69 17.26 3.56 5.55
C PRO A 69 18.12 4.51 6.39
N GLU A 70 19.02 3.94 7.20
CA GLU A 70 19.84 4.67 8.16
C GLU A 70 20.62 5.82 7.51
N GLU A 71 21.23 5.58 6.37
CA GLU A 71 22.03 6.60 5.64
C GLU A 71 21.18 7.82 5.26
N VAL A 72 19.95 7.59 4.77
CA VAL A 72 19.04 8.67 4.38
C VAL A 72 18.56 9.45 5.60
N ALA A 73 18.18 8.73 6.67
CA ALA A 73 17.71 9.35 7.91
C ALA A 73 18.83 10.14 8.61
N LYS A 74 20.06 9.60 8.65
CA LYS A 74 21.24 10.26 9.20
C LYS A 74 21.56 11.55 8.46
N LYS A 75 21.58 11.50 7.13
CA LYS A 75 21.81 12.70 6.30
C LYS A 75 20.76 13.77 6.56
N ALA A 76 19.49 13.40 6.61
CA ALA A 76 18.41 14.33 6.92
C ALA A 76 18.55 14.97 8.31
N TYR A 77 18.97 14.20 9.31
CA TYR A 77 19.25 14.70 10.66
C TYR A 77 20.44 15.67 10.69
N GLU A 78 21.54 15.33 10.02
CA GLU A 78 22.73 16.21 9.92
C GLU A 78 22.40 17.53 9.20
N ASP A 79 21.62 17.46 8.13
CA ASP A 79 21.18 18.65 7.40
C ASP A 79 20.25 19.54 8.25
N ALA A 80 19.34 18.93 9.02
CA ALA A 80 18.49 19.64 9.97
C ALA A 80 19.33 20.33 11.06
N LYS A 81 20.38 19.67 11.55
CA LYS A 81 21.32 20.22 12.54
C LYS A 81 22.13 21.38 12.00
N LYS A 82 22.61 21.29 10.74
CA LYS A 82 23.38 22.37 10.08
C LYS A 82 22.55 23.63 9.82
N ARG A 83 21.24 23.48 9.56
CA ARG A 83 20.35 24.62 9.32
C ARG A 83 20.14 25.51 10.54
N GLY A 84 20.49 25.06 11.78
CA GLY A 84 20.53 25.86 13.02
C GLY A 84 19.26 26.69 13.19
N GLY A 85 19.25 27.77 13.91
CA GLY A 85 18.07 28.60 14.23
C GLY A 85 17.15 29.08 13.10
N ARG A 86 17.33 28.65 11.84
CA ARG A 86 16.40 28.84 10.72
C ARG A 86 15.41 27.70 10.58
N GLY A 87 15.60 26.55 11.26
CA GLY A 87 14.68 25.43 11.30
C GLY A 87 13.87 25.43 12.59
N SER A 88 12.63 24.98 12.55
CA SER A 88 11.84 24.79 13.75
C SER A 88 12.50 23.70 14.62
N LYS A 89 12.58 23.90 15.95
CA LYS A 89 13.02 22.89 16.92
C LYS A 89 12.28 21.55 16.72
N ALA A 90 11.00 21.61 16.38
CA ALA A 90 10.19 20.46 16.05
C ALA A 90 10.72 19.66 14.82
N GLN A 91 11.26 20.34 13.80
CA GLN A 91 11.85 19.68 12.63
C GLN A 91 13.14 18.92 12.99
N LEU A 92 13.96 19.47 13.85
CA LEU A 92 15.16 18.82 14.34
C LEU A 92 14.82 17.58 15.18
N GLU A 93 13.83 17.69 16.07
CA GLU A 93 13.35 16.56 16.88
C GLU A 93 12.74 15.47 16.02
N ALA A 94 11.94 15.83 15.02
CA ALA A 94 11.38 14.87 14.06
C ALA A 94 12.46 14.14 13.26
N ALA A 95 13.48 14.85 12.78
CA ALA A 95 14.60 14.26 12.05
C ALA A 95 15.45 13.34 12.96
N LYS A 96 15.64 13.71 14.22
CA LYS A 96 16.31 12.88 15.22
C LYS A 96 15.54 11.58 15.47
N MET A 97 14.23 11.69 15.69
CA MET A 97 13.36 10.52 15.89
C MET A 97 13.36 9.61 14.66
N ALA A 98 13.30 10.17 13.45
CA ALA A 98 13.38 9.41 12.21
C ALA A 98 14.71 8.65 12.09
N TYR A 99 15.82 9.27 12.50
CA TYR A 99 17.13 8.61 12.55
C TYR A 99 17.16 7.48 13.59
N GLU A 100 16.64 7.71 14.80
CA GLU A 100 16.57 6.68 15.84
C GLU A 100 15.69 5.48 15.43
N MET A 101 14.65 5.75 14.64
CA MET A 101 13.74 4.70 14.12
C MET A 101 14.33 3.93 12.93
N SER A 102 15.34 4.47 12.23
CA SER A 102 15.94 3.84 11.04
C SER A 102 16.56 2.46 11.33
N LYS A 103 16.97 2.19 12.57
CA LYS A 103 17.45 0.86 13.01
C LYS A 103 16.42 -0.25 12.75
N TYR A 104 15.11 0.07 12.83
CA TYR A 104 14.06 -0.92 12.56
C TYR A 104 13.95 -1.25 11.08
N TYR A 105 14.31 -0.32 10.18
CA TYR A 105 14.41 -0.60 8.76
C TYR A 105 15.47 -1.68 8.49
N THR A 106 16.67 -1.49 9.03
CA THR A 106 17.78 -2.46 8.91
C THR A 106 17.43 -3.81 9.54
N CYS A 107 16.76 -3.80 10.71
CA CYS A 107 16.29 -5.04 11.32
C CYS A 107 15.26 -5.78 10.47
N ALA A 108 14.33 -5.05 9.84
CA ALA A 108 13.32 -5.64 8.96
C ALA A 108 13.94 -6.22 7.68
N GLU A 109 14.91 -5.53 7.09
CA GLU A 109 15.67 -5.99 5.93
C GLU A 109 16.44 -7.29 6.24
N GLU A 110 17.13 -7.32 7.36
CA GLU A 110 17.87 -8.51 7.81
C GLU A 110 16.93 -9.68 8.14
N LEU A 111 15.78 -9.40 8.75
CA LEU A 111 14.76 -10.42 9.02
C LEU A 111 14.20 -10.99 7.70
N ALA A 112 13.89 -10.14 6.73
CA ALA A 112 13.41 -10.57 5.42
C ALA A 112 14.44 -11.47 4.71
N ARG A 113 15.71 -11.09 4.74
CA ARG A 113 16.81 -11.88 4.19
C ARG A 113 16.90 -13.26 4.85
N ARG A 114 16.88 -13.31 6.19
CA ARG A 114 16.93 -14.59 6.93
C ARG A 114 15.73 -15.47 6.69
N LEU A 115 14.54 -14.89 6.58
CA LEU A 115 13.33 -15.65 6.24
C LEU A 115 13.39 -16.23 4.84
N GLN A 116 13.94 -15.50 3.88
CA GLN A 116 14.14 -16.03 2.53
C GLN A 116 15.17 -17.17 2.51
N GLU A 117 16.29 -17.01 3.23
CA GLU A 117 17.28 -18.07 3.37
C GLU A 117 16.69 -19.33 4.04
N TRP A 118 15.93 -19.12 5.12
CA TRP A 118 15.23 -20.20 5.79
C TRP A 118 14.25 -20.92 4.86
N SER A 119 13.43 -20.16 4.10
CA SER A 119 12.50 -20.74 3.13
C SER A 119 13.23 -21.59 2.07
N ASN A 120 14.37 -21.11 1.58
CA ASN A 120 15.17 -21.84 0.60
C ASN A 120 15.78 -23.12 1.15
N CYS A 121 16.07 -23.16 2.47
CA CYS A 121 16.60 -24.36 3.15
C CYS A 121 15.53 -25.39 3.48
N LEU A 122 14.24 -25.06 3.34
CA LEU A 122 13.18 -26.04 3.57
C LEU A 122 13.16 -27.09 2.46
N ASP A 123 13.05 -28.35 2.88
CA ASP A 123 12.85 -29.46 1.94
C ASP A 123 11.39 -29.52 1.48
N LEU A 124 10.98 -28.51 0.77
CA LEU A 124 9.63 -28.34 0.23
C LEU A 124 9.68 -28.19 -1.30
N PRO A 125 8.65 -28.69 -2.01
CA PRO A 125 8.44 -28.36 -3.41
C PRO A 125 8.44 -26.84 -3.62
N GLU A 126 8.92 -26.38 -4.80
CA GLU A 126 9.07 -24.95 -5.10
C GLU A 126 7.77 -24.16 -4.91
N ASP A 127 6.64 -24.74 -5.30
CA ASP A 127 5.31 -24.16 -5.16
C ASP A 127 4.85 -24.03 -3.70
N LYS A 128 5.49 -24.70 -2.74
CA LYS A 128 5.18 -24.65 -1.31
C LYS A 128 6.16 -23.81 -0.48
N LYS A 129 7.21 -23.29 -1.10
CA LYS A 129 8.13 -22.37 -0.44
C LYS A 129 7.46 -21.05 -0.11
N PHE A 130 8.05 -20.33 0.84
CA PHE A 130 7.56 -19.02 1.26
C PHE A 130 8.29 -17.91 0.49
N TYR A 131 7.54 -16.99 -0.08
CA TYR A 131 8.07 -15.81 -0.76
C TYR A 131 7.89 -14.58 0.11
N ILE A 132 8.94 -13.79 0.22
CA ILE A 132 8.91 -12.58 1.04
C ILE A 132 8.42 -11.42 0.19
N MET A 133 7.37 -10.74 0.66
CA MET A 133 6.78 -9.59 0.01
C MET A 133 6.89 -8.35 0.90
N THR A 134 7.07 -7.20 0.26
CA THR A 134 7.03 -5.90 0.92
C THR A 134 5.87 -5.08 0.37
N GLY A 135 5.07 -4.48 1.25
CA GLY A 135 3.97 -3.59 0.89
C GLY A 135 4.37 -2.13 0.96
#